data_697a220e8b04cdd8b5347f5175b4071f
#
_entry.id   697a220e8b04cdd8b5347f5175b4071f
#
_cell.length_a   1.000
_cell.length_b   1.000
_cell.length_c   1.000
_cell.angle_alpha   90.00
_cell.angle_beta   90.00
_cell.angle_gamma   90.00
#
_symmetry.space_group_name_H-M   'P 1'
#
loop_
_entity.id
_entity.type
_entity.pdbx_description
1 polymer ?
#
loop_
_entity_poly.entity_id
_entity_poly.type
_entity_poly.pdbx_seq_one_letter_code
_entity_poly.pdbx_strand_id
1 'polypeptide(L)'
;MKEIHYFYVPGGGELCELPVEEARHAIKVLRLTEGDRIVITDGRGYFYDAEVSCVSSRSCEYSILNKRKAESPWQGHLHLAVAPTKNMDRTEWLVEKAVEIGLDEISFVDCRFSERKVLKPERIERIVVSAMKQSHKAKMPKVNPLVPFKDFIARPDICGEKYIAHCLNEEVCGELSGKPAADSPRCFLPAVMGNDSKVVLIGPEGDFALEEVEQAIANDFIPVSLGESRLRTDTAALYSVMLMNLKNSKLSEAFK
;
A
#
# COMPACT_ATOMS: atom_id res chain seq x y z
N MET A 1 28.74 -3.01 -16.01
CA MET A 1 28.21 -3.90 -14.96
C MET A 1 26.85 -4.38 -15.46
N LYS A 2 26.55 -5.69 -15.43
CA LYS A 2 25.18 -6.17 -15.70
C LYS A 2 24.24 -5.64 -14.62
N GLU A 3 23.02 -5.29 -14.99
CA GLU A 3 21.96 -4.90 -14.05
C GLU A 3 21.63 -6.07 -13.13
N ILE A 4 21.43 -5.80 -11.84
CA ILE A 4 21.05 -6.81 -10.85
C ILE A 4 19.53 -6.92 -10.84
N HIS A 5 19.01 -8.12 -11.09
CA HIS A 5 17.59 -8.38 -11.15
C HIS A 5 17.05 -8.94 -9.84
N TYR A 6 15.84 -8.49 -9.46
CA TYR A 6 15.15 -8.88 -8.23
C TYR A 6 14.04 -9.88 -8.54
N PHE A 7 14.00 -10.98 -7.75
CA PHE A 7 13.00 -12.03 -7.88
C PHE A 7 12.27 -12.22 -6.55
N TYR A 8 10.96 -12.43 -6.63
CA TYR A 8 10.15 -12.76 -5.47
C TYR A 8 10.01 -14.29 -5.36
N VAL A 9 10.51 -14.86 -4.28
CA VAL A 9 10.45 -16.29 -3.99
C VAL A 9 9.96 -16.49 -2.56
N PRO A 10 8.66 -16.80 -2.36
CA PRO A 10 8.16 -17.16 -1.04
C PRO A 10 8.97 -18.32 -0.48
N GLY A 11 9.59 -18.14 0.69
CA GLY A 11 10.52 -19.14 1.24
C GLY A 11 11.90 -19.18 0.58
N GLY A 12 12.27 -18.14 -0.17
CA GLY A 12 13.51 -18.06 -0.94
C GLY A 12 14.82 -18.27 -0.16
N GLY A 13 14.77 -18.20 1.18
CA GLY A 13 15.91 -18.56 2.04
C GLY A 13 16.14 -20.07 2.21
N GLU A 14 15.19 -20.89 1.84
CA GLU A 14 15.22 -22.36 1.97
C GLU A 14 15.18 -23.04 0.59
N LEU A 15 14.64 -22.36 -0.40
CA LEU A 15 14.54 -22.84 -1.78
C LEU A 15 15.79 -22.44 -2.56
N CYS A 16 16.14 -23.26 -3.55
CA CYS A 16 17.27 -23.02 -4.46
C CYS A 16 16.83 -22.94 -5.92
N GLU A 17 15.53 -22.81 -6.19
CA GLU A 17 14.95 -22.72 -7.53
C GLU A 17 13.94 -21.58 -7.61
N LEU A 18 13.95 -20.83 -8.72
CA LEU A 18 12.96 -19.80 -8.98
C LEU A 18 11.58 -20.43 -9.27
N PRO A 19 10.47 -19.82 -8.78
CA PRO A 19 9.13 -20.20 -9.20
C PRO A 19 8.99 -20.18 -10.73
N VAL A 20 8.13 -21.03 -11.28
CA VAL A 20 7.98 -21.26 -12.74
C VAL A 20 7.86 -19.95 -13.54
N GLU A 21 7.05 -19.02 -13.07
CA GLU A 21 6.85 -17.71 -13.74
C GLU A 21 8.13 -16.86 -13.70
N GLU A 22 8.82 -16.84 -12.55
CA GLU A 22 10.08 -16.11 -12.37
C GLU A 22 11.22 -16.77 -13.19
N ALA A 23 11.30 -18.08 -13.20
CA ALA A 23 12.27 -18.82 -14.02
C ALA A 23 12.06 -18.53 -15.51
N ARG A 24 10.80 -18.53 -15.97
CA ARG A 24 10.46 -18.17 -17.35
C ARG A 24 10.92 -16.76 -17.71
N HIS A 25 10.70 -15.81 -16.81
CA HIS A 25 11.15 -14.42 -16.98
C HIS A 25 12.68 -14.33 -17.04
N ALA A 26 13.36 -14.97 -16.07
CA ALA A 26 14.83 -15.03 -15.98
C ALA A 26 15.45 -15.57 -17.28
N ILE A 27 14.90 -16.66 -17.84
CA ILE A 27 15.44 -17.35 -19.00
C ILE A 27 15.11 -16.61 -20.30
N LYS A 28 13.82 -16.30 -20.52
CA LYS A 28 13.34 -15.82 -21.82
C LYS A 28 13.49 -14.33 -22.03
N VAL A 29 13.34 -13.54 -20.97
CA VAL A 29 13.37 -12.08 -21.05
C VAL A 29 14.74 -11.56 -20.66
N LEU A 30 15.22 -11.92 -19.48
CA LEU A 30 16.49 -11.43 -18.94
C LEU A 30 17.72 -12.21 -19.49
N ARG A 31 17.49 -13.40 -20.02
CA ARG A 31 18.54 -14.27 -20.59
C ARG A 31 19.70 -14.51 -19.63
N LEU A 32 19.34 -14.80 -18.38
CA LEU A 32 20.32 -15.12 -17.35
C LEU A 32 21.03 -16.44 -17.67
N THR A 33 22.28 -16.50 -17.28
CA THR A 33 23.19 -17.63 -17.44
C THR A 33 23.81 -17.99 -16.09
N GLU A 34 24.42 -19.18 -15.99
CA GLU A 34 25.21 -19.59 -14.82
C GLU A 34 26.27 -18.53 -14.48
N GLY A 35 26.42 -18.22 -13.20
CA GLY A 35 27.31 -17.19 -12.67
C GLY A 35 26.69 -15.79 -12.62
N ASP A 36 25.51 -15.54 -13.18
CA ASP A 36 24.85 -14.23 -13.09
C ASP A 36 24.37 -13.97 -11.64
N ARG A 37 24.59 -12.73 -11.17
CA ARG A 37 24.18 -12.30 -9.84
C ARG A 37 22.72 -11.83 -9.86
N ILE A 38 21.97 -12.29 -8.88
CA ILE A 38 20.56 -11.94 -8.67
C ILE A 38 20.30 -11.64 -7.20
N VAL A 39 19.19 -10.98 -6.93
CA VAL A 39 18.70 -10.77 -5.56
C VAL A 39 17.33 -11.43 -5.43
N ILE A 40 17.20 -12.27 -4.42
CA ILE A 40 15.93 -12.89 -4.05
C ILE A 40 15.32 -12.10 -2.89
N THR A 41 14.01 -11.90 -2.90
CA THR A 41 13.26 -11.45 -1.73
C THR A 41 12.19 -12.47 -1.38
N ASP A 42 11.99 -12.70 -0.07
CA ASP A 42 10.97 -13.59 0.44
C ASP A 42 9.64 -12.89 0.78
N GLY A 43 9.61 -11.56 0.64
CA GLY A 43 8.46 -10.72 1.03
C GLY A 43 8.31 -10.53 2.55
N ARG A 44 9.20 -11.11 3.36
CA ARG A 44 9.17 -11.06 4.83
C ARG A 44 10.20 -10.10 5.42
N GLY A 45 10.84 -9.29 4.58
CA GLY A 45 11.82 -8.30 4.99
C GLY A 45 13.27 -8.77 4.86
N TYR A 46 13.54 -9.79 4.08
CA TYR A 46 14.89 -10.26 3.80
C TYR A 46 15.20 -10.19 2.31
N PHE A 47 16.45 -9.84 2.02
CA PHE A 47 17.07 -10.04 0.73
C PHE A 47 18.12 -11.13 0.83
N TYR A 48 18.24 -11.92 -0.23
CA TYR A 48 19.26 -12.94 -0.39
C TYR A 48 20.03 -12.62 -1.67
N ASP A 49 21.31 -12.26 -1.52
CA ASP A 49 22.21 -12.12 -2.64
C ASP A 49 22.56 -13.51 -3.13
N ALA A 50 22.29 -13.82 -4.37
CA ALA A 50 22.40 -15.15 -4.93
C ALA A 50 23.12 -15.15 -6.29
N GLU A 51 23.58 -16.31 -6.70
CA GLU A 51 24.18 -16.56 -8.02
C GLU A 51 23.43 -17.68 -8.70
N VAL A 52 23.12 -17.50 -9.97
CA VAL A 52 22.50 -18.54 -10.80
C VAL A 52 23.45 -19.72 -10.90
N SER A 53 23.04 -20.89 -10.44
CA SER A 53 23.86 -22.12 -10.41
C SER A 53 23.58 -23.05 -11.57
N CYS A 54 22.34 -23.08 -12.10
CA CYS A 54 21.96 -23.88 -13.24
C CYS A 54 20.78 -23.26 -14.00
N VAL A 55 20.84 -23.31 -15.32
CA VAL A 55 19.73 -22.85 -16.18
C VAL A 55 19.37 -23.96 -17.14
N SER A 56 18.09 -24.37 -17.13
CA SER A 56 17.51 -25.29 -18.11
C SER A 56 16.49 -24.59 -19.00
N SER A 57 15.80 -25.32 -19.85
CA SER A 57 14.71 -24.76 -20.67
C SER A 57 13.48 -24.35 -19.85
N ARG A 58 13.33 -24.81 -18.60
CA ARG A 58 12.14 -24.63 -17.74
C ARG A 58 12.42 -24.22 -16.31
N SER A 59 13.67 -24.40 -15.83
CA SER A 59 14.06 -24.09 -14.46
C SER A 59 15.29 -23.19 -14.42
N CYS A 60 15.38 -22.40 -13.36
CA CYS A 60 16.53 -21.58 -13.03
C CYS A 60 16.82 -21.77 -11.55
N GLU A 61 17.93 -22.43 -11.25
CA GLU A 61 18.41 -22.69 -9.91
C GLU A 61 19.40 -21.62 -9.49
N TYR A 62 19.49 -21.37 -8.18
CA TYR A 62 20.42 -20.42 -7.61
C TYR A 62 21.03 -20.91 -6.31
N SER A 63 22.20 -20.38 -5.98
CA SER A 63 22.87 -20.57 -4.71
C SER A 63 22.89 -19.26 -3.93
N ILE A 64 22.48 -19.31 -2.66
CA ILE A 64 22.50 -18.14 -1.77
C ILE A 64 23.94 -17.89 -1.32
N LEU A 65 24.37 -16.65 -1.48
CA LEU A 65 25.72 -16.21 -1.09
C LEU A 65 25.69 -15.45 0.23
N ASN A 66 24.63 -14.64 0.44
CA ASN A 66 24.48 -13.82 1.62
C ASN A 66 23.00 -13.56 1.91
N LYS A 67 22.68 -13.39 3.19
CA LYS A 67 21.35 -13.00 3.67
C LYS A 67 21.44 -11.68 4.41
N ARG A 68 20.62 -10.72 4.04
CA ARG A 68 20.54 -9.43 4.73
C ARG A 68 19.10 -9.06 5.07
N LYS A 69 18.89 -8.57 6.28
CA LYS A 69 17.61 -8.00 6.69
C LYS A 69 17.48 -6.60 6.09
N ALA A 70 16.36 -6.32 5.45
CA ALA A 70 16.05 -4.97 5.00
C ALA A 70 15.44 -4.17 6.16
N GLU A 71 15.97 -2.98 6.39
CA GLU A 71 15.34 -2.04 7.31
C GLU A 71 14.17 -1.34 6.63
N SER A 72 13.09 -1.10 7.38
CA SER A 72 12.02 -0.25 6.89
C SER A 72 12.50 1.19 6.81
N PRO A 73 12.30 1.90 5.68
CA PRO A 73 12.68 3.30 5.56
C PRO A 73 11.74 4.27 6.31
N TRP A 74 10.64 3.76 6.88
CA TRP A 74 9.69 4.52 7.72
C TRP A 74 9.45 3.83 9.06
N GLN A 75 8.90 4.58 10.00
CA GLN A 75 8.47 4.09 11.31
C GLN A 75 6.95 3.82 11.30
N GLY A 76 6.48 3.03 12.28
CA GLY A 76 5.07 2.71 12.43
C GLY A 76 4.53 1.79 11.32
N HIS A 77 3.20 1.73 11.21
CA HIS A 77 2.47 0.94 10.23
C HIS A 77 1.59 1.85 9.37
N LEU A 78 1.86 1.89 8.08
CA LEU A 78 1.16 2.75 7.12
C LEU A 78 0.09 1.95 6.39
N HIS A 79 -1.17 2.28 6.62
CA HIS A 79 -2.32 1.57 6.08
C HIS A 79 -3.17 2.50 5.20
N LEU A 80 -3.35 2.14 3.95
CA LEU A 80 -4.31 2.77 3.05
C LEU A 80 -5.58 1.92 3.01
N ALA A 81 -6.73 2.52 3.35
CA ALA A 81 -8.04 1.95 3.11
C ALA A 81 -8.73 2.75 2.01
N VAL A 82 -9.19 2.09 0.94
CA VAL A 82 -9.70 2.81 -0.24
C VAL A 82 -10.85 2.07 -0.90
N ALA A 83 -11.86 2.81 -1.34
CA ALA A 83 -12.88 2.28 -2.23
C ALA A 83 -12.27 2.02 -3.62
N PRO A 84 -12.44 0.82 -4.22
CA PRO A 84 -11.97 0.56 -5.57
C PRO A 84 -12.64 1.52 -6.56
N THR A 85 -11.86 2.07 -7.48
CA THR A 85 -12.40 2.94 -8.52
C THR A 85 -13.26 2.15 -9.51
N LYS A 86 -14.22 2.82 -10.17
CA LYS A 86 -15.04 2.24 -11.24
C LYS A 86 -14.17 1.56 -12.31
N ASN A 87 -13.14 2.26 -12.79
CA ASN A 87 -12.16 1.68 -13.73
C ASN A 87 -11.06 0.94 -12.96
N MET A 88 -11.00 -0.38 -13.15
CA MET A 88 -10.03 -1.24 -12.48
C MET A 88 -8.58 -0.88 -12.77
N ASP A 89 -8.27 -0.42 -13.98
CA ASP A 89 -6.89 -0.03 -14.35
C ASP A 89 -6.37 1.10 -13.45
N ARG A 90 -7.26 1.98 -12.98
CA ARG A 90 -6.89 3.06 -12.04
C ARG A 90 -6.63 2.53 -10.64
N THR A 91 -7.43 1.55 -10.19
CA THR A 91 -7.16 0.86 -8.91
C THR A 91 -5.82 0.12 -8.96
N GLU A 92 -5.53 -0.54 -10.08
CA GLU A 92 -4.28 -1.26 -10.28
C GLU A 92 -3.08 -0.31 -10.29
N TRP A 93 -3.18 0.79 -11.02
CA TRP A 93 -2.17 1.83 -11.04
C TRP A 93 -1.95 2.46 -9.66
N LEU A 94 -3.04 2.74 -8.94
CA LEU A 94 -2.97 3.21 -7.56
C LEU A 94 -2.19 2.24 -6.67
N VAL A 95 -2.51 0.95 -6.73
CA VAL A 95 -1.82 -0.08 -5.93
C VAL A 95 -0.34 -0.14 -6.27
N GLU A 96 0.00 -0.15 -7.56
CA GLU A 96 1.39 -0.13 -8.03
C GLU A 96 2.16 1.05 -7.43
N LYS A 97 1.62 2.27 -7.57
CA LYS A 97 2.29 3.49 -7.09
C LYS A 97 2.31 3.61 -5.57
N ALA A 98 1.27 3.14 -4.88
CA ALA A 98 1.26 3.10 -3.42
C ALA A 98 2.36 2.17 -2.88
N VAL A 99 2.57 1.01 -3.51
CA VAL A 99 3.67 0.10 -3.17
C VAL A 99 5.03 0.71 -3.48
N GLU A 100 5.20 1.38 -4.63
CA GLU A 100 6.44 2.09 -5.00
C GLU A 100 6.80 3.18 -3.98
N ILE A 101 5.83 4.00 -3.56
CA ILE A 101 6.04 5.03 -2.54
C ILE A 101 6.39 4.38 -1.20
N GLY A 102 5.57 3.44 -0.75
CA GLY A 102 5.80 2.65 0.44
C GLY A 102 4.67 2.74 1.45
N LEU A 103 4.13 1.57 1.77
CA LEU A 103 3.14 1.35 2.82
C LEU A 103 3.24 -0.11 3.30
N ASP A 104 2.55 -0.42 4.40
CA ASP A 104 2.53 -1.76 4.99
C ASP A 104 1.26 -2.54 4.66
N GLU A 105 0.13 -1.86 4.44
CA GLU A 105 -1.17 -2.51 4.28
C GLU A 105 -2.09 -1.72 3.33
N ILE A 106 -2.84 -2.44 2.49
CA ILE A 106 -3.92 -1.91 1.66
C ILE A 106 -5.19 -2.69 1.96
N SER A 107 -6.27 -1.99 2.30
CA SER A 107 -7.62 -2.53 2.42
C SER A 107 -8.54 -1.94 1.38
N PHE A 108 -9.41 -2.77 0.82
CA PHE A 108 -10.46 -2.30 -0.07
C PHE A 108 -11.79 -2.26 0.66
N VAL A 109 -12.53 -1.15 0.48
CA VAL A 109 -13.75 -0.87 1.23
C VAL A 109 -14.90 -0.63 0.28
N ASP A 110 -16.00 -1.37 0.47
CA ASP A 110 -17.25 -1.20 -0.28
C ASP A 110 -18.13 -0.16 0.44
N CYS A 111 -18.14 1.06 -0.08
CA CYS A 111 -18.94 2.17 0.42
C CYS A 111 -20.28 2.25 -0.32
N ARG A 112 -21.22 3.03 0.22
CA ARG A 112 -22.57 3.20 -0.34
C ARG A 112 -22.56 3.58 -1.82
N PHE A 113 -21.68 4.52 -2.21
CA PHE A 113 -21.59 5.02 -3.59
C PHE A 113 -20.48 4.34 -4.40
N SER A 114 -19.93 3.22 -3.93
CA SER A 114 -19.00 2.42 -4.72
C SER A 114 -19.70 1.80 -5.91
N GLU A 115 -19.23 2.06 -7.12
CA GLU A 115 -19.71 1.41 -8.33
C GLU A 115 -19.12 0.00 -8.51
N ARG A 116 -17.94 -0.24 -7.96
CA ARG A 116 -17.25 -1.53 -8.04
C ARG A 116 -17.47 -2.35 -6.77
N LYS A 117 -18.16 -3.48 -6.95
CA LYS A 117 -18.51 -4.39 -5.86
C LYS A 117 -17.72 -5.70 -5.85
N VAL A 118 -16.81 -5.88 -6.80
CA VAL A 118 -15.99 -7.09 -6.91
C VAL A 118 -14.55 -6.72 -7.22
N LEU A 119 -13.64 -7.32 -6.48
CA LEU A 119 -12.20 -7.20 -6.66
C LEU A 119 -11.60 -8.60 -6.59
N LYS A 120 -10.68 -8.91 -7.51
CA LYS A 120 -9.94 -10.19 -7.52
C LYS A 120 -8.62 -10.03 -6.78
N PRO A 121 -8.48 -10.59 -5.56
CA PRO A 121 -7.28 -10.41 -4.75
C PRO A 121 -6.00 -10.84 -5.48
N GLU A 122 -6.05 -11.96 -6.20
CA GLU A 122 -4.88 -12.53 -6.88
C GLU A 122 -4.33 -11.59 -7.97
N ARG A 123 -5.19 -10.76 -8.57
CA ARG A 123 -4.77 -9.76 -9.55
C ARG A 123 -4.01 -8.62 -8.86
N ILE A 124 -4.51 -8.16 -7.73
CA ILE A 124 -3.87 -7.12 -6.92
C ILE A 124 -2.53 -7.60 -6.36
N GLU A 125 -2.47 -8.83 -5.84
CA GLU A 125 -1.23 -9.40 -5.31
C GLU A 125 -0.13 -9.47 -6.37
N ARG A 126 -0.45 -9.82 -7.62
CA ARG A 126 0.54 -9.81 -8.72
C ARG A 126 1.11 -8.42 -8.97
N ILE A 127 0.26 -7.39 -8.88
CA ILE A 127 0.70 -6.00 -9.04
C ILE A 127 1.62 -5.61 -7.87
N VAL A 128 1.24 -5.95 -6.65
CA VAL A 128 2.05 -5.71 -5.45
C VAL A 128 3.44 -6.37 -5.57
N VAL A 129 3.48 -7.64 -5.99
CA VAL A 129 4.75 -8.37 -6.21
C VAL A 129 5.60 -7.67 -7.28
N SER A 130 5.00 -7.27 -8.39
CA SER A 130 5.71 -6.57 -9.47
C SER A 130 6.29 -5.23 -8.99
N ALA A 131 5.47 -4.42 -8.32
CA ALA A 131 5.87 -3.12 -7.80
C ALA A 131 6.93 -3.25 -6.68
N MET A 132 6.80 -4.25 -5.82
CA MET A 132 7.78 -4.56 -4.78
C MET A 132 9.16 -4.88 -5.35
N LYS A 133 9.22 -5.73 -6.40
CA LYS A 133 10.48 -6.06 -7.09
C LYS A 133 11.10 -4.84 -7.75
N GLN A 134 10.31 -4.10 -8.51
CA GLN A 134 10.75 -2.91 -9.24
C GLN A 134 11.26 -1.82 -8.28
N SER A 135 10.61 -1.63 -7.14
CA SER A 135 10.99 -0.63 -6.13
C SER A 135 11.98 -1.15 -5.08
N HIS A 136 12.54 -2.34 -5.27
CA HIS A 136 13.55 -3.00 -4.42
C HIS A 136 13.13 -3.07 -2.95
N LYS A 137 11.88 -3.48 -2.68
CA LYS A 137 11.36 -3.69 -1.34
C LYS A 137 11.44 -5.16 -0.94
N ALA A 138 11.86 -5.43 0.29
CA ALA A 138 11.97 -6.78 0.83
C ALA A 138 10.70 -7.25 1.55
N LYS A 139 9.85 -6.30 1.98
CA LYS A 139 8.61 -6.60 2.70
C LYS A 139 7.42 -6.40 1.77
N MET A 140 6.62 -7.44 1.60
CA MET A 140 5.38 -7.39 0.84
C MET A 140 4.29 -6.70 1.68
N PRO A 141 3.63 -5.66 1.16
CA PRO A 141 2.47 -5.08 1.82
C PRO A 141 1.34 -6.11 1.93
N LYS A 142 0.63 -6.07 3.05
CA LYS A 142 -0.57 -6.88 3.25
C LYS A 142 -1.70 -6.34 2.37
N VAL A 143 -2.34 -7.22 1.60
CA VAL A 143 -3.51 -6.90 0.78
C VAL A 143 -4.74 -7.55 1.41
N ASN A 144 -5.72 -6.74 1.79
CA ASN A 144 -6.99 -7.23 2.33
C ASN A 144 -8.06 -7.28 1.23
N PRO A 145 -8.99 -8.23 1.31
CA PRO A 145 -10.11 -8.32 0.38
C PRO A 145 -11.04 -7.09 0.49
N LEU A 146 -11.92 -6.94 -0.49
CA LEU A 146 -13.00 -5.97 -0.42
C LEU A 146 -14.01 -6.38 0.66
N VAL A 147 -14.25 -5.49 1.61
CA VAL A 147 -15.19 -5.70 2.72
C VAL A 147 -16.18 -4.53 2.81
N PRO A 148 -17.40 -4.73 3.35
CA PRO A 148 -18.34 -3.65 3.60
C PRO A 148 -17.74 -2.56 4.50
N PHE A 149 -18.10 -1.29 4.25
CA PHE A 149 -17.62 -0.15 5.03
C PHE A 149 -17.78 -0.35 6.54
N LYS A 150 -18.96 -0.81 6.98
CA LYS A 150 -19.27 -1.04 8.40
C LYS A 150 -18.34 -2.08 9.04
N ASP A 151 -18.03 -3.14 8.31
CA ASP A 151 -17.17 -4.21 8.80
C ASP A 151 -15.71 -3.71 8.89
N PHE A 152 -15.29 -2.85 7.94
CA PHE A 152 -13.97 -2.26 7.97
C PHE A 152 -13.75 -1.35 9.19
N ILE A 153 -14.64 -0.37 9.40
CA ILE A 153 -14.47 0.62 10.49
C ILE A 153 -14.58 0.00 11.89
N ALA A 154 -15.28 -1.11 12.01
CA ALA A 154 -15.46 -1.85 13.28
C ALA A 154 -14.29 -2.81 13.59
N ARG A 155 -13.28 -2.92 12.73
CA ARG A 155 -12.14 -3.83 12.92
C ARG A 155 -11.31 -3.42 14.15
N PRO A 156 -11.10 -4.33 15.12
CA PRO A 156 -10.32 -4.06 16.33
C PRO A 156 -8.81 -4.07 16.09
N ASP A 157 -8.36 -4.61 14.94
CA ASP A 157 -6.95 -4.75 14.59
C ASP A 157 -6.39 -3.52 13.83
N ILE A 158 -7.20 -2.50 13.58
CA ILE A 158 -6.73 -1.22 13.04
C ILE A 158 -5.98 -0.47 14.14
N CYS A 159 -4.66 -0.40 14.00
CA CYS A 159 -3.78 0.23 14.98
C CYS A 159 -3.47 1.69 14.63
N GLY A 160 -3.32 2.51 15.66
CA GLY A 160 -2.84 3.89 15.54
C GLY A 160 -3.92 4.91 15.19
N GLU A 161 -3.50 5.98 14.57
CA GLU A 161 -4.36 7.10 14.20
C GLU A 161 -5.26 6.74 13.02
N LYS A 162 -6.55 7.08 13.12
CA LYS A 162 -7.55 6.76 12.11
C LYS A 162 -8.07 8.04 11.44
N TYR A 163 -7.97 8.15 10.14
CA TYR A 163 -8.39 9.32 9.38
C TYR A 163 -9.37 8.94 8.28
N ILE A 164 -10.40 9.77 8.07
CA ILE A 164 -11.34 9.66 6.95
C ILE A 164 -11.30 10.96 6.15
N ALA A 165 -10.89 10.88 4.89
CA ALA A 165 -10.82 12.03 3.99
C ALA A 165 -12.09 12.11 3.14
N HIS A 166 -12.85 13.21 3.27
CA HIS A 166 -14.12 13.43 2.58
C HIS A 166 -14.27 14.87 2.10
N CYS A 167 -15.22 15.12 1.19
CA CYS A 167 -15.48 16.44 0.60
C CYS A 167 -16.76 17.11 1.14
N LEU A 168 -17.44 16.56 2.16
CA LEU A 168 -18.60 17.19 2.76
C LEU A 168 -18.26 18.62 3.22
N ASN A 169 -19.19 19.55 3.06
CA ASN A 169 -18.96 20.95 3.45
C ASN A 169 -18.86 21.14 4.97
N GLU A 170 -18.32 22.27 5.40
CA GLU A 170 -18.05 22.57 6.81
C GLU A 170 -19.31 22.65 7.67
N GLU A 171 -20.45 23.12 7.09
CA GLU A 171 -21.72 23.18 7.79
C GLU A 171 -22.17 21.79 8.26
N VAL A 172 -22.11 20.81 7.37
CA VAL A 172 -22.44 19.41 7.69
C VAL A 172 -21.47 18.82 8.71
N CYS A 173 -20.18 19.13 8.60
CA CYS A 173 -19.19 18.67 9.57
C CYS A 173 -19.38 19.29 10.96
N GLY A 174 -19.81 20.55 11.04
CA GLY A 174 -20.14 21.25 12.29
C GLY A 174 -21.31 20.59 13.02
N GLU A 175 -22.38 20.25 12.31
CA GLU A 175 -23.53 19.54 12.84
C GLU A 175 -23.16 18.16 13.41
N LEU A 176 -22.29 17.41 12.69
CA LEU A 176 -21.83 16.09 13.11
C LEU A 176 -20.97 16.11 14.39
N SER A 177 -20.16 17.13 14.57
CA SER A 177 -19.27 17.25 15.73
C SER A 177 -19.96 17.89 16.95
N GLY A 178 -21.19 18.38 16.79
CA GLY A 178 -21.90 19.14 17.82
C GLY A 178 -21.25 20.50 18.14
N LYS A 179 -20.38 20.99 17.26
CA LYS A 179 -19.68 22.27 17.35
C LYS A 179 -20.14 23.18 16.22
N PRO A 180 -20.17 24.52 16.40
CA PRO A 180 -20.41 25.45 15.31
C PRO A 180 -19.45 25.19 14.15
N ALA A 181 -19.90 25.37 12.91
CA ALA A 181 -19.10 25.15 11.71
C ALA A 181 -17.75 25.90 11.73
N ALA A 182 -17.72 27.08 12.35
CA ALA A 182 -16.51 27.89 12.55
C ALA A 182 -15.48 27.23 13.51
N ASP A 183 -15.93 26.37 14.43
CA ASP A 183 -15.09 25.73 15.44
C ASP A 183 -14.73 24.26 15.13
N SER A 184 -15.22 23.73 14.02
CA SER A 184 -14.95 22.37 13.57
C SER A 184 -14.56 22.32 12.09
N PRO A 185 -13.55 23.09 11.65
CA PRO A 185 -13.02 22.93 10.31
C PRO A 185 -12.48 21.50 10.18
N ARG A 186 -12.70 20.89 9.01
CA ARG A 186 -11.97 19.66 8.66
C ARG A 186 -10.48 19.93 8.83
N CYS A 187 -9.84 19.17 9.70
CA CYS A 187 -8.42 19.35 9.91
C CYS A 187 -7.67 19.00 8.61
N PHE A 188 -6.72 19.82 8.22
CA PHE A 188 -5.83 19.48 7.11
C PHE A 188 -4.97 18.29 7.52
N LEU A 189 -5.04 17.18 6.79
CA LEU A 189 -4.40 15.92 7.16
C LEU A 189 -2.93 16.08 7.57
N PRO A 190 -2.06 16.81 6.82
CA PRO A 190 -0.68 17.03 7.23
C PRO A 190 -0.50 17.70 8.58
N ALA A 191 -1.47 18.55 8.99
CA ALA A 191 -1.37 19.30 10.25
C ALA A 191 -1.70 18.45 11.48
N VAL A 192 -2.57 17.44 11.33
CA VAL A 192 -3.05 16.60 12.45
C VAL A 192 -2.37 15.24 12.52
N MET A 193 -1.72 14.81 11.44
CA MET A 193 -1.06 13.52 11.34
C MET A 193 0.17 13.46 12.24
N GLY A 194 0.20 12.50 13.17
CA GLY A 194 1.36 12.18 14.01
C GLY A 194 2.42 11.35 13.29
N ASN A 195 3.36 10.80 14.06
CA ASN A 195 4.45 9.95 13.56
C ASN A 195 4.22 8.45 13.82
N ASP A 196 3.08 8.09 14.41
CA ASP A 196 2.74 6.70 14.75
C ASP A 196 2.12 5.93 13.57
N SER A 197 1.77 4.69 13.85
CA SER A 197 0.97 3.88 12.94
C SER A 197 -0.34 4.59 12.62
N LYS A 198 -0.80 4.49 11.38
CA LYS A 198 -2.03 5.18 10.95
C LYS A 198 -2.72 4.51 9.79
N VAL A 199 -4.02 4.76 9.71
CA VAL A 199 -4.85 4.43 8.55
C VAL A 199 -5.49 5.69 7.99
N VAL A 200 -5.50 5.81 6.66
CA VAL A 200 -6.28 6.83 5.95
C VAL A 200 -7.30 6.13 5.07
N LEU A 201 -8.57 6.48 5.28
CA LEU A 201 -9.72 5.97 4.54
C LEU A 201 -10.14 6.96 3.45
N ILE A 202 -10.19 6.48 2.21
CA ILE A 202 -10.52 7.25 1.00
C ILE A 202 -11.76 6.67 0.33
N GLY A 203 -12.75 7.52 0.06
CA GLY A 203 -14.01 7.15 -0.55
C GLY A 203 -13.96 6.89 -2.05
N PRO A 204 -15.09 6.40 -2.62
CA PRO A 204 -15.27 6.23 -4.06
C PRO A 204 -15.40 7.58 -4.78
N GLU A 205 -15.59 7.56 -6.10
CA GLU A 205 -15.80 8.78 -6.91
C GLU A 205 -17.02 9.61 -6.45
N GLY A 206 -18.03 8.96 -5.86
CA GLY A 206 -19.23 9.58 -5.29
C GLY A 206 -19.08 10.08 -3.86
N ASP A 207 -17.87 10.00 -3.29
CA ASP A 207 -17.56 10.30 -1.89
C ASP A 207 -18.25 9.31 -0.91
N PHE A 208 -18.14 9.57 0.38
CA PHE A 208 -18.87 8.86 1.43
C PHE A 208 -20.28 9.41 1.60
N ALA A 209 -21.21 8.58 1.98
CA ALA A 209 -22.50 9.03 2.48
C ALA A 209 -22.32 9.69 3.86
N LEU A 210 -23.22 10.61 4.22
CA LEU A 210 -23.19 11.30 5.50
C LEU A 210 -23.16 10.30 6.67
N GLU A 211 -24.02 9.29 6.60
CA GLU A 211 -24.12 8.23 7.63
C GLU A 211 -22.84 7.39 7.74
N GLU A 212 -22.05 7.27 6.66
CA GLU A 212 -20.77 6.59 6.70
C GLU A 212 -19.72 7.43 7.44
N VAL A 213 -19.71 8.74 7.21
CA VAL A 213 -18.82 9.66 7.93
C VAL A 213 -19.16 9.68 9.43
N GLU A 214 -20.46 9.75 9.78
CA GLU A 214 -20.94 9.66 11.17
C GLU A 214 -20.48 8.37 11.85
N GLN A 215 -20.66 7.23 11.17
CA GLN A 215 -20.22 5.94 11.69
C GLN A 215 -18.71 5.85 11.85
N ALA A 216 -17.94 6.42 10.92
CA ALA A 216 -16.48 6.47 11.04
C ALA A 216 -16.05 7.29 12.27
N ILE A 217 -16.65 8.48 12.48
CA ILE A 217 -16.37 9.33 13.64
C ILE A 217 -16.72 8.59 14.95
N ALA A 218 -17.86 7.88 14.98
CA ALA A 218 -18.25 7.05 16.15
C ALA A 218 -17.29 5.87 16.41
N ASN A 219 -16.43 5.52 15.43
CA ASN A 219 -15.36 4.51 15.53
C ASN A 219 -13.96 5.14 15.59
N ASP A 220 -13.86 6.37 16.11
CA ASP A 220 -12.62 7.13 16.35
C ASP A 220 -11.86 7.56 15.09
N PHE A 221 -12.50 7.61 13.92
CA PHE A 221 -11.90 8.21 12.75
C PHE A 221 -11.99 9.73 12.81
N ILE A 222 -10.89 10.39 12.56
CA ILE A 222 -10.80 11.86 12.51
C ILE A 222 -11.12 12.32 11.08
N PRO A 223 -12.16 13.16 10.89
CA PRO A 223 -12.48 13.73 9.58
C PRO A 223 -11.41 14.71 9.15
N VAL A 224 -10.91 14.54 7.92
CA VAL A 224 -9.80 15.36 7.41
C VAL A 224 -10.06 15.86 5.98
N SER A 225 -9.38 16.94 5.65
CA SER A 225 -9.26 17.48 4.29
C SER A 225 -7.88 17.19 3.71
N LEU A 226 -7.82 16.94 2.41
CA LEU A 226 -6.56 16.81 1.66
C LEU A 226 -6.17 18.13 0.96
N GLY A 227 -6.86 19.22 1.24
CA GLY A 227 -6.66 20.54 0.64
C GLY A 227 -7.91 21.06 -0.06
N GLU A 228 -7.80 22.20 -0.72
CA GLU A 228 -8.94 22.90 -1.35
C GLU A 228 -9.38 22.26 -2.67
N SER A 229 -8.45 21.62 -3.37
CA SER A 229 -8.72 21.01 -4.68
C SER A 229 -9.48 19.70 -4.53
N ARG A 230 -10.52 19.51 -5.36
CA ARG A 230 -11.21 18.23 -5.45
C ARG A 230 -10.33 17.22 -6.16
N LEU A 231 -9.81 16.24 -5.41
CA LEU A 231 -9.00 15.14 -5.93
C LEU A 231 -9.88 13.98 -6.40
N ARG A 232 -9.42 13.24 -7.40
CA ARG A 232 -10.00 11.93 -7.71
C ARG A 232 -9.58 10.91 -6.66
N THR A 233 -10.35 9.83 -6.50
CA THR A 233 -10.09 8.76 -5.51
C THR A 233 -8.65 8.25 -5.56
N ASP A 234 -8.14 7.90 -6.74
CA ASP A 234 -6.77 7.43 -6.92
C ASP A 234 -5.72 8.49 -6.56
N THR A 235 -5.96 9.75 -6.94
CA THR A 235 -5.08 10.88 -6.58
C THR A 235 -5.11 11.14 -5.08
N ALA A 236 -6.29 11.17 -4.45
CA ALA A 236 -6.45 11.34 -3.01
C ALA A 236 -5.74 10.24 -2.22
N ALA A 237 -5.88 8.98 -2.68
CA ALA A 237 -5.23 7.85 -2.07
C ALA A 237 -3.70 7.92 -2.16
N LEU A 238 -3.14 8.23 -3.33
CA LEU A 238 -1.69 8.38 -3.48
C LEU A 238 -1.14 9.57 -2.70
N TYR A 239 -1.84 10.71 -2.70
CA TYR A 239 -1.47 11.87 -1.91
C TYR A 239 -1.40 11.52 -0.42
N SER A 240 -2.39 10.76 0.09
CA SER A 240 -2.40 10.28 1.47
C SER A 240 -1.24 9.34 1.78
N VAL A 241 -0.92 8.41 0.87
CA VAL A 241 0.24 7.50 1.03
C VAL A 241 1.55 8.30 1.06
N MET A 242 1.70 9.30 0.18
CA MET A 242 2.89 10.17 0.17
C MET A 242 3.03 10.93 1.48
N LEU A 243 1.94 11.49 2.01
CA LEU A 243 1.94 12.21 3.29
C LEU A 243 2.30 11.30 4.46
N MET A 244 1.68 10.11 4.54
CA MET A 244 1.98 9.12 5.56
C MET A 244 3.47 8.72 5.51
N ASN A 245 3.97 8.41 4.32
CA ASN A 245 5.35 7.98 4.13
C ASN A 245 6.33 9.10 4.50
N LEU A 246 6.10 10.32 4.01
CA LEU A 246 6.95 11.48 4.31
C LEU A 246 6.98 11.77 5.82
N LYS A 247 5.82 11.75 6.49
CA LYS A 247 5.72 12.02 7.92
C LYS A 247 6.44 10.99 8.78
N ASN A 248 6.40 9.72 8.37
CA ASN A 248 7.01 8.59 9.08
C ASN A 248 8.43 8.25 8.59
N SER A 249 8.93 8.94 7.57
CA SER A 249 10.26 8.69 7.02
C SER A 249 11.35 8.92 8.07
N LYS A 250 12.25 7.96 8.21
CA LYS A 250 13.45 8.10 9.04
C LYS A 250 14.39 9.23 8.57
N LEU A 251 14.30 9.60 7.29
CA LEU A 251 15.05 10.73 6.73
C LEU A 251 14.53 12.08 7.24
N SER A 252 13.26 12.19 7.65
CA SER A 252 12.68 13.43 8.17
C SER A 252 13.33 13.88 9.48
N GLU A 253 13.96 12.97 10.23
CA GLU A 253 14.69 13.28 11.45
C GLU A 253 16.09 13.87 11.17
N ALA A 254 16.67 13.59 10.01
CA ALA A 254 17.99 14.09 9.62
C ALA A 254 17.96 15.57 9.14
N PHE A 255 16.76 16.12 8.91
CA PHE A 255 16.57 17.51 8.45
C PHE A 255 15.96 18.42 9.52
N LYS A 256 15.84 17.96 10.75
CA LYS A 256 15.49 18.76 11.93
C LYS A 256 16.74 19.21 12.66
#